data_fc015c88aeb0952b8435798a17969299
#
_entry.id   fc015c88aeb0952b8435798a17969299
#
_cell.length_a   1.000
_cell.length_b   1.000
_cell.length_c   1.000
_cell.angle_alpha   90.00
_cell.angle_beta   90.00
_cell.angle_gamma   90.00
#
_symmetry.space_group_name_H-M   'P 1'
#
loop_
_entity.id
_entity.type
_entity.pdbx_description
1 polymer ?
#
loop_
_entity_poly.entity_id
_entity_poly.type
_entity_poly.pdbx_seq_one_letter_code
_entity_poly.pdbx_strand_id
1 'polypeptide(L)'
;MKNLGQMMKQAQEMQARMGELQARLAETEMTGSAGGGMVHVTLNGKGEMKKVKIDKSLLVPDEVEVLEDLVLAATNDAKSRVEAYVAEEMSKLTGGLKLPPGMKLPF
;
A
#
# COMPACT_ATOMS: atom_id res chain seq x y z
N MET A 1 -17.48 -34.83 4.52
CA MET A 1 -17.47 -34.90 3.07
C MET A 1 -18.61 -34.16 2.40
N LYS A 2 -19.74 -34.05 3.07
CA LYS A 2 -20.87 -33.31 2.51
C LYS A 2 -20.55 -31.83 2.27
N ASN A 3 -19.52 -31.31 2.95
CA ASN A 3 -19.16 -29.88 2.87
C ASN A 3 -18.01 -29.58 1.89
N LEU A 4 -17.52 -30.60 1.19
CA LEU A 4 -16.40 -30.41 0.28
C LEU A 4 -16.74 -29.45 -0.85
N GLY A 5 -17.93 -29.59 -1.44
CA GLY A 5 -18.39 -28.67 -2.49
C GLY A 5 -18.54 -27.25 -2.00
N GLN A 6 -19.05 -27.06 -0.76
CA GLN A 6 -19.15 -25.74 -0.16
C GLN A 6 -17.78 -25.14 0.12
N MET A 7 -16.85 -25.96 0.60
CA MET A 7 -15.49 -25.49 0.87
C MET A 7 -14.81 -25.04 -0.42
N MET A 8 -14.99 -25.80 -1.49
CA MET A 8 -14.44 -25.41 -2.80
C MET A 8 -15.07 -24.12 -3.32
N LYS A 9 -16.38 -23.96 -3.13
CA LYS A 9 -17.08 -22.77 -3.54
C LYS A 9 -16.59 -21.55 -2.76
N GLN A 10 -16.41 -21.71 -1.45
CA GLN A 10 -15.90 -20.64 -0.60
C GLN A 10 -14.48 -20.25 -1.00
N ALA A 11 -13.65 -21.25 -1.34
CA ALA A 11 -12.29 -20.98 -1.79
C ALA A 11 -12.29 -20.20 -3.10
N GLN A 12 -13.19 -20.55 -4.03
CA GLN A 12 -13.31 -19.85 -5.29
C GLN A 12 -13.80 -18.40 -5.09
N GLU A 13 -14.76 -18.22 -4.19
CA GLU A 13 -15.26 -16.89 -3.86
C GLU A 13 -14.17 -16.02 -3.23
N MET A 14 -13.39 -16.60 -2.32
CA MET A 14 -12.28 -15.91 -1.69
C MET A 14 -11.24 -15.50 -2.73
N GLN A 15 -10.91 -16.40 -3.65
CA GLN A 15 -9.96 -16.13 -4.72
C GLN A 15 -10.44 -15.00 -5.61
N ALA A 16 -11.74 -14.99 -5.93
CA ALA A 16 -12.33 -13.90 -6.73
C ALA A 16 -12.24 -12.58 -6.00
N ARG A 17 -12.53 -12.57 -4.70
CA ARG A 17 -12.44 -11.35 -3.89
C ARG A 17 -11.02 -10.84 -3.78
N MET A 18 -10.05 -11.76 -3.67
CA MET A 18 -8.64 -11.39 -3.66
C MET A 18 -8.23 -10.75 -4.97
N GLY A 19 -8.70 -11.29 -6.09
CA GLY A 19 -8.42 -10.70 -7.40
C GLY A 19 -9.00 -9.29 -7.54
N GLU A 20 -10.23 -9.10 -7.07
CA GLU A 20 -10.87 -7.78 -7.07
C GLU A 20 -10.12 -6.80 -6.16
N LEU A 21 -9.69 -7.27 -4.99
CA LEU A 21 -8.92 -6.44 -4.07
C LEU A 21 -7.61 -6.00 -4.70
N GLN A 22 -6.88 -6.93 -5.32
CA GLN A 22 -5.62 -6.61 -5.97
C GLN A 22 -5.81 -5.58 -7.09
N ALA A 23 -6.88 -5.71 -7.86
CA ALA A 23 -7.19 -4.75 -8.92
C ALA A 23 -7.47 -3.37 -8.34
N ARG A 24 -8.23 -3.29 -7.24
CA ARG A 24 -8.48 -2.01 -6.56
C ARG A 24 -7.21 -1.41 -5.99
N LEU A 25 -6.36 -2.25 -5.40
CA LEU A 25 -5.10 -1.78 -4.84
C LEU A 25 -4.21 -1.15 -5.91
N ALA A 26 -4.19 -1.75 -7.11
CA ALA A 26 -3.40 -1.20 -8.21
C ALA A 26 -3.88 0.17 -8.65
N GLU A 27 -5.17 0.45 -8.49
CA GLU A 27 -5.77 1.72 -8.90
C GLU A 27 -5.84 2.76 -7.77
N THR A 28 -5.70 2.32 -6.52
CA THR A 28 -5.79 3.20 -5.37
C THR A 28 -4.44 3.85 -5.10
N GLU A 29 -4.40 5.17 -5.10
CA GLU A 29 -3.17 5.92 -4.87
C GLU A 29 -3.19 6.59 -3.51
N MET A 30 -2.04 6.60 -2.85
CA MET A 30 -1.84 7.25 -1.56
C MET A 30 -0.58 8.07 -1.61
N THR A 31 -0.68 9.28 -1.08
CA THR A 31 0.42 10.24 -1.13
C THR A 31 0.98 10.45 0.27
N GLY A 32 2.27 10.25 0.40
CA GLY A 32 3.02 10.63 1.58
C GLY A 32 3.76 11.91 1.32
N SER A 33 4.12 12.62 2.38
CA SER A 33 4.80 13.88 2.25
C SER A 33 5.87 14.05 3.32
N ALA A 34 6.78 14.97 3.06
CA ALA A 34 7.83 15.36 4.02
C ALA A 34 8.20 16.80 3.81
N GLY A 35 8.84 17.40 4.82
CA GLY A 35 9.28 18.78 4.77
C GLY A 35 8.15 19.79 4.65
N GLY A 36 7.02 19.53 5.34
CA GLY A 36 5.89 20.43 5.29
C GLY A 36 5.20 20.50 3.93
N GLY A 37 5.29 19.40 3.16
CA GLY A 37 4.68 19.34 1.85
C GLY A 37 5.62 19.71 0.71
N MET A 38 6.91 19.85 0.96
CA MET A 38 7.88 20.16 -0.08
C MET A 38 8.19 18.96 -0.97
N VAL A 39 8.02 17.76 -0.45
CA VAL A 39 8.17 16.52 -1.23
C VAL A 39 6.94 15.68 -1.04
N HIS A 40 6.37 15.23 -2.16
CA HIS A 40 5.24 14.29 -2.16
C HIS A 40 5.63 13.07 -2.96
N VAL A 41 5.32 11.89 -2.41
CA VAL A 41 5.50 10.61 -3.11
C VAL A 41 4.17 9.90 -3.13
N THR A 42 3.74 9.47 -4.30
CA THR A 42 2.49 8.74 -4.47
C THR A 42 2.77 7.30 -4.84
N LEU A 43 2.27 6.37 -4.02
CA LEU A 43 2.34 4.94 -4.27
C LEU A 43 0.93 4.42 -4.46
N ASN A 44 0.79 3.34 -5.23
CA ASN A 44 -0.49 2.65 -5.26
C ASN A 44 -0.55 1.60 -4.15
N GLY A 45 -1.69 0.91 -4.02
CA GLY A 45 -1.87 -0.08 -2.97
C GLY A 45 -0.96 -1.29 -3.07
N LYS A 46 -0.28 -1.47 -4.20
CA LYS A 46 0.71 -2.53 -4.39
C LYS A 46 2.12 -2.06 -4.05
N GLY A 47 2.28 -0.82 -3.66
CA GLY A 47 3.58 -0.25 -3.33
C GLY A 47 4.36 0.26 -4.52
N GLU A 48 3.73 0.35 -5.68
CA GLU A 48 4.39 0.92 -6.87
C GLU A 48 4.36 2.43 -6.79
N MET A 49 5.50 3.06 -7.08
CA MET A 49 5.61 4.51 -7.08
C MET A 49 5.05 5.06 -8.38
N LYS A 50 4.05 5.93 -8.28
CA LYS A 50 3.36 6.49 -9.44
C LYS A 50 3.73 7.93 -9.71
N LYS A 51 4.05 8.71 -8.68
CA LYS A 51 4.39 10.11 -8.81
C LYS A 51 5.41 10.52 -7.76
N VAL A 52 6.25 11.47 -8.12
CA VAL A 52 7.12 12.17 -7.18
C VAL A 52 7.01 13.63 -7.52
N LYS A 53 6.70 14.45 -6.53
CA LYS A 53 6.64 15.89 -6.70
C LYS A 53 7.60 16.55 -5.73
N ILE A 54 8.50 17.38 -6.24
CA ILE A 54 9.55 18.03 -5.47
C ILE A 54 9.42 19.53 -5.66
N ASP A 55 9.41 20.28 -4.56
CA ASP A 55 9.39 21.73 -4.62
C ASP A 55 10.71 22.22 -5.20
N LYS A 56 10.62 23.22 -6.09
CA LYS A 56 11.81 23.75 -6.78
C LYS A 56 12.83 24.35 -5.83
N SER A 57 12.38 24.85 -4.68
CA SER A 57 13.28 25.44 -3.69
C SER A 57 14.27 24.44 -3.12
N LEU A 58 14.02 23.13 -3.27
CA LEU A 58 14.91 22.09 -2.80
C LEU A 58 16.04 21.78 -3.79
N LEU A 59 16.00 22.36 -4.98
CA LEU A 59 17.01 22.09 -6.02
C LEU A 59 18.23 22.98 -5.83
N VAL A 60 18.90 22.80 -4.69
CA VAL A 60 20.11 23.53 -4.33
C VAL A 60 21.25 22.51 -4.29
N PRO A 61 22.22 22.60 -5.20
CA PRO A 61 23.28 21.58 -5.30
C PRO A 61 24.03 21.32 -4.01
N ASP A 62 24.24 22.36 -3.19
CA ASP A 62 24.98 22.23 -1.94
C ASP A 62 24.14 21.56 -0.83
N GLU A 63 22.86 21.37 -1.06
CA GLU A 63 21.92 20.79 -0.08
C GLU A 63 21.25 19.52 -0.59
N VAL A 64 21.93 18.79 -1.46
CA VAL A 64 21.36 17.58 -2.05
C VAL A 64 20.99 16.54 -0.99
N GLU A 65 21.73 16.49 0.14
CA GLU A 65 21.42 15.55 1.20
C GLU A 65 20.07 15.82 1.85
N VAL A 66 19.69 17.10 1.96
CA VAL A 66 18.38 17.47 2.48
C VAL A 66 17.28 16.90 1.58
N LEU A 67 17.45 17.07 0.26
CA LEU A 67 16.51 16.53 -0.71
C LEU A 67 16.42 15.01 -0.62
N GLU A 68 17.56 14.35 -0.53
CA GLU A 68 17.59 12.89 -0.41
C GLU A 68 16.84 12.42 0.83
N ASP A 69 17.06 13.07 1.97
CA ASP A 69 16.39 12.71 3.23
C ASP A 69 14.88 12.94 3.14
N LEU A 70 14.45 14.02 2.49
CA LEU A 70 13.03 14.33 2.35
C LEU A 70 12.34 13.33 1.41
N VAL A 71 13.00 12.92 0.34
CA VAL A 71 12.46 11.90 -0.55
C VAL A 71 12.30 10.57 0.19
N LEU A 72 13.30 10.20 0.98
CA LEU A 72 13.26 9.00 1.80
C LEU A 72 12.08 9.05 2.78
N ALA A 73 11.96 10.16 3.49
CA ALA A 73 10.89 10.32 4.48
C ALA A 73 9.50 10.31 3.83
N ALA A 74 9.34 10.98 2.70
CA ALA A 74 8.07 11.03 1.98
C ALA A 74 7.68 9.64 1.46
N THR A 75 8.66 8.90 0.96
CA THR A 75 8.44 7.53 0.46
C THR A 75 8.01 6.61 1.59
N ASN A 76 8.68 6.71 2.73
CA ASN A 76 8.33 5.89 3.90
C ASN A 76 6.96 6.27 4.47
N ASP A 77 6.61 7.55 4.44
CA ASP A 77 5.27 7.99 4.84
C ASP A 77 4.20 7.41 3.92
N ALA A 78 4.43 7.46 2.61
CA ALA A 78 3.51 6.87 1.63
C ALA A 78 3.37 5.36 1.84
N LYS A 79 4.49 4.68 2.05
CA LYS A 79 4.51 3.23 2.28
C LYS A 79 3.71 2.87 3.53
N SER A 80 3.88 3.64 4.60
CA SER A 80 3.14 3.41 5.84
C SER A 80 1.64 3.55 5.63
N ARG A 81 1.22 4.53 4.84
CA ARG A 81 -0.20 4.72 4.50
C ARG A 81 -0.74 3.59 3.67
N VAL A 82 0.04 3.09 2.71
CA VAL A 82 -0.34 1.93 1.90
C VAL A 82 -0.50 0.69 2.77
N GLU A 83 0.45 0.44 3.66
CA GLU A 83 0.40 -0.73 4.55
C GLU A 83 -0.84 -0.70 5.44
N ALA A 84 -1.18 0.47 5.98
CA ALA A 84 -2.38 0.62 6.81
C ALA A 84 -3.65 0.36 6.00
N TYR A 85 -3.71 0.89 4.78
CA TYR A 85 -4.85 0.68 3.90
C TYR A 85 -5.01 -0.80 3.53
N VAL A 86 -3.92 -1.45 3.16
CA VAL A 86 -3.94 -2.87 2.78
C VAL A 86 -4.40 -3.72 3.96
N ALA A 87 -3.89 -3.44 5.16
CA ALA A 87 -4.28 -4.15 6.37
C ALA A 87 -5.77 -4.01 6.65
N GLU A 88 -6.31 -2.80 6.49
CA GLU A 88 -7.73 -2.55 6.69
C GLU A 88 -8.59 -3.31 5.66
N GLU A 89 -8.18 -3.28 4.40
CA GLU A 89 -8.92 -3.99 3.35
C GLU A 89 -8.85 -5.51 3.53
N MET A 90 -7.71 -6.02 3.98
CA MET A 90 -7.58 -7.44 4.28
C MET A 90 -8.46 -7.85 5.45
N SER A 91 -8.57 -6.99 6.46
CA SER A 91 -9.44 -7.24 7.61
C SER A 91 -10.90 -7.36 7.16
N LYS A 92 -11.33 -6.51 6.25
CA LYS A 92 -12.68 -6.57 5.68
C LYS A 92 -12.90 -7.85 4.90
N LEU A 93 -11.90 -8.27 4.13
CA LEU A 93 -11.98 -9.46 3.30
C LEU A 93 -12.11 -10.72 4.14
N THR A 94 -11.38 -10.79 5.26
CA THR A 94 -11.39 -11.95 6.15
C THR A 94 -12.54 -11.92 7.16
N GLY A 95 -13.40 -10.91 7.10
CA GLY A 95 -14.53 -10.79 8.02
C GLY A 95 -14.11 -10.50 9.45
N GLY A 96 -12.96 -9.86 9.64
CA GLY A 96 -12.44 -9.53 10.95
C GLY A 96 -11.59 -10.62 11.59
N LEU A 97 -11.35 -11.72 10.89
CA LEU A 97 -10.48 -12.76 11.39
C LEU A 97 -9.03 -12.25 11.41
N LYS A 98 -8.37 -12.47 12.54
CA LYS A 98 -6.97 -12.09 12.66
C LYS A 98 -6.10 -13.18 12.05
N LEU A 99 -5.14 -12.76 11.25
CA LEU A 99 -4.14 -13.67 10.70
C LEU A 99 -3.18 -14.09 11.80
N PRO A 100 -2.76 -15.37 11.83
CA PRO A 100 -1.76 -15.81 12.80
C PRO A 100 -0.45 -15.01 12.66
N PRO A 101 0.27 -14.82 13.77
CA PRO A 101 1.58 -14.18 13.69
C PRO A 101 2.50 -14.90 12.71
N GLY A 102 3.20 -14.15 11.91
CA GLY A 102 4.13 -14.70 10.92
C GLY A 102 3.54 -14.98 9.56
N MET A 103 2.22 -14.89 9.39
CA MET A 103 1.62 -15.00 8.07
C MET A 103 1.83 -13.71 7.29
N LYS A 104 2.34 -13.86 6.08
CA LYS A 104 2.54 -12.73 5.18
C LYS A 104 1.40 -12.67 4.19
N LEU A 105 0.98 -11.44 3.89
CA LEU A 105 -0.02 -11.22 2.86
C LEU A 105 0.58 -11.48 1.48
N PRO A 106 -0.24 -11.94 0.51
CA PRO A 106 0.28 -12.30 -0.83
C PRO A 106 0.62 -11.11 -1.72
N PHE A 107 0.77 -9.92 -1.16
CA PHE A 107 1.15 -8.73 -1.93
C PHE A 107 2.02 -7.77 -1.16
#